data_0f7c2183e8e5899da63d195faf7b5957
#
_entry.id   0f7c2183e8e5899da63d195faf7b5957
#
_cell.length_a   1.000
_cell.length_b   1.000
_cell.length_c   1.000
_cell.angle_alpha   90.00
_cell.angle_beta   90.00
_cell.angle_gamma   90.00
#
_symmetry.space_group_name_H-M   'P 1'
#
loop_
_entity.id
_entity.type
_entity.pdbx_description
1 polymer ?
#
loop_
_entity_poly.entity_id
_entity_poly.type
_entity_poly.pdbx_seq_one_letter_code
_entity_poly.pdbx_strand_id
1 'polypeptide(L)'
;YLQSQERYESQKEICQVAKEYRRRGTGLDGIVLDWCSWEDGMWGQKSFDHSRFPDPSNMIQTLHDEDVHFMISIWPNMDPKCENHKEMKEKNLLLPFSDIYNARTEQARKCYWEQAKRGLYQYGVDAWWCDSSEPFTPEWSHTERVEPALQYEEYKRTAGDYLGEEHTNDFALYHARAIYEGQRSEEKG
;
A
#
# COMPACT_ATOMS: atom_id res chain seq x y z
N TYR A 1 -3.25 -17.12 -11.35
CA TYR A 1 -4.10 -16.94 -10.16
C TYR A 1 -3.34 -16.22 -9.05
N LEU A 2 -3.95 -15.17 -8.48
CA LEU A 2 -3.42 -14.46 -7.32
C LEU A 2 -4.17 -14.92 -6.06
N GLN A 3 -3.43 -15.38 -5.06
CA GLN A 3 -3.97 -15.76 -3.76
C GLN A 3 -3.84 -14.59 -2.79
N SER A 4 -4.95 -14.09 -2.30
CA SER A 4 -5.02 -13.05 -1.29
C SER A 4 -5.75 -13.55 -0.05
N GLN A 5 -5.41 -12.98 1.08
CA GLN A 5 -6.11 -13.16 2.35
C GLN A 5 -5.97 -11.90 3.19
N GLU A 6 -7.06 -11.43 3.75
CA GLU A 6 -7.04 -10.48 4.85
C GLU A 6 -6.99 -11.27 6.15
N ARG A 7 -5.89 -11.46 6.76
CA ARG A 7 -4.53 -11.18 6.31
C ARG A 7 -3.64 -12.38 6.64
N TYR A 8 -2.51 -12.50 5.99
CA TYR A 8 -1.48 -13.43 6.45
C TYR A 8 -0.80 -12.88 7.70
N GLU A 9 -0.71 -13.68 8.74
CA GLU A 9 -0.19 -13.24 10.02
C GLU A 9 1.32 -13.46 10.19
N SER A 10 1.93 -14.25 9.32
CA SER A 10 3.36 -14.53 9.41
C SER A 10 4.00 -14.92 8.08
N GLN A 11 5.31 -14.68 7.99
CA GLN A 11 6.18 -15.16 6.93
C GLN A 11 6.03 -16.68 6.70
N LYS A 12 5.95 -17.45 7.79
CA LYS A 12 5.79 -18.90 7.73
C LYS A 12 4.50 -19.29 7.01
N GLU A 13 3.40 -18.64 7.32
CA GLU A 13 2.09 -18.91 6.71
C GLU A 13 2.13 -18.65 5.21
N ILE A 14 2.65 -17.50 4.77
CA ILE A 14 2.79 -17.14 3.35
C ILE A 14 3.54 -18.24 2.60
N CYS A 15 4.72 -18.64 3.10
CA CYS A 15 5.52 -19.67 2.46
C CYS A 15 4.82 -21.04 2.45
N GLN A 16 4.08 -21.39 3.50
CA GLN A 16 3.31 -22.64 3.56
C GLN A 16 2.17 -22.67 2.54
N VAL A 17 1.47 -21.57 2.35
CA VAL A 17 0.39 -21.47 1.35
C VAL A 17 0.95 -21.71 -0.05
N ALA A 18 2.03 -21.03 -0.44
CA ALA A 18 2.65 -21.24 -1.76
C ALA A 18 3.07 -22.70 -1.98
N LYS A 19 3.77 -23.30 -1.01
CA LYS A 19 4.18 -24.70 -1.06
C LYS A 19 3.00 -25.67 -1.15
N GLU A 20 1.90 -25.37 -0.49
CA GLU A 20 0.71 -26.22 -0.55
C GLU A 20 0.03 -26.17 -1.92
N TYR A 21 0.01 -25.00 -2.60
CA TYR A 21 -0.44 -24.90 -3.98
C TYR A 21 0.41 -25.79 -4.90
N ARG A 22 1.74 -25.75 -4.79
CA ARG A 22 2.65 -26.59 -5.58
C ARG A 22 2.45 -28.07 -5.26
N ARG A 23 2.35 -28.43 -3.98
CA ARG A 23 2.11 -29.82 -3.54
C ARG A 23 0.83 -30.42 -4.14
N ARG A 24 -0.22 -29.57 -4.30
CA ARG A 24 -1.51 -29.99 -4.91
C ARG A 24 -1.50 -29.96 -6.43
N GLY A 25 -0.45 -29.51 -7.07
CA GLY A 25 -0.41 -29.31 -8.51
C GLY A 25 -1.34 -28.20 -9.00
N THR A 26 -1.70 -27.26 -8.15
CA THR A 26 -2.56 -26.12 -8.48
C THR A 26 -1.69 -24.93 -8.86
N GLY A 27 -2.00 -24.27 -9.98
CA GLY A 27 -1.28 -23.07 -10.41
C GLY A 27 -1.46 -21.91 -9.46
N LEU A 28 -0.36 -21.20 -9.17
CA LEU A 28 -0.33 -19.97 -8.40
C LEU A 28 0.71 -19.05 -9.03
N ASP A 29 0.29 -17.88 -9.51
CA ASP A 29 1.17 -16.91 -10.14
C ASP A 29 1.70 -15.88 -9.12
N GLY A 30 0.91 -15.58 -8.10
CA GLY A 30 1.31 -14.64 -7.06
C GLY A 30 0.52 -14.78 -5.77
N ILE A 31 1.11 -14.25 -4.69
CA ILE A 31 0.49 -14.15 -3.37
C ILE A 31 0.47 -12.68 -2.94
N VAL A 32 -0.65 -12.25 -2.37
CA VAL A 32 -0.86 -10.88 -1.92
C VAL A 32 -0.85 -10.83 -0.41
N LEU A 33 0.14 -10.13 0.16
CA LEU A 33 0.09 -9.72 1.55
C LEU A 33 -0.78 -8.48 1.65
N ASP A 34 -2.06 -8.72 1.93
CA ASP A 34 -3.04 -7.68 2.09
C ASP A 34 -3.00 -7.11 3.51
N TRP A 35 -3.36 -5.84 3.60
CA TRP A 35 -3.41 -5.05 4.80
C TRP A 35 -2.09 -5.08 5.59
N CYS A 36 -2.07 -4.97 6.91
CA CYS A 36 -0.92 -4.55 7.69
C CYS A 36 0.30 -5.49 7.62
N SER A 37 1.31 -5.07 6.85
CA SER A 37 2.66 -5.61 6.94
C SER A 37 3.46 -5.00 8.10
N TRP A 38 3.08 -3.81 8.55
CA TRP A 38 3.69 -2.98 9.60
C TRP A 38 3.33 -3.40 11.03
N GLU A 39 4.00 -2.83 12.01
CA GLU A 39 3.77 -3.00 13.44
C GLU A 39 2.41 -2.42 13.87
N ASP A 40 1.83 -2.97 14.94
CA ASP A 40 0.54 -2.52 15.48
C ASP A 40 0.51 -1.00 15.73
N GLY A 41 -0.57 -0.36 15.30
CA GLY A 41 -0.79 1.07 15.44
C GLY A 41 0.01 1.96 14.49
N MET A 42 0.74 1.37 13.52
CA MET A 42 1.55 2.09 12.54
C MET A 42 0.89 2.07 11.16
N TRP A 43 -0.39 2.45 11.09
CA TRP A 43 -1.17 2.42 9.86
C TRP A 43 -0.47 3.11 8.69
N GLY A 44 -0.32 2.40 7.58
CA GLY A 44 0.25 2.93 6.34
C GLY A 44 1.78 3.08 6.34
N GLN A 45 2.47 2.66 7.41
CA GLN A 45 3.92 2.59 7.43
C GLN A 45 4.39 1.58 6.37
N LYS A 46 5.37 1.97 5.57
CA LYS A 46 5.98 1.08 4.58
C LYS A 46 7.13 0.31 5.23
N SER A 47 6.78 -0.76 5.93
CA SER A 47 7.72 -1.63 6.65
C SER A 47 7.15 -3.03 6.80
N PHE A 48 8.01 -3.98 7.16
CA PHE A 48 7.62 -5.28 7.68
C PHE A 48 7.76 -5.29 9.21
N ASP A 49 6.74 -5.77 9.90
CA ASP A 49 6.83 -6.12 11.30
C ASP A 49 7.74 -7.35 11.45
N HIS A 50 8.96 -7.14 11.94
CA HIS A 50 9.95 -8.20 12.05
C HIS A 50 9.59 -9.28 13.08
N SER A 51 8.59 -9.07 13.94
CA SER A 51 8.05 -10.13 14.80
C SER A 51 7.26 -11.18 14.01
N ARG A 52 6.59 -10.74 12.93
CA ARG A 52 5.77 -11.59 12.03
C ARG A 52 6.52 -11.98 10.76
N PHE A 53 7.37 -11.10 10.27
CA PHE A 53 8.16 -11.25 9.05
C PHE A 53 9.64 -11.00 9.37
N PRO A 54 10.30 -11.93 10.09
CA PRO A 54 11.69 -11.73 10.58
C PRO A 54 12.72 -11.60 9.48
N ASP A 55 12.49 -12.20 8.31
CA ASP A 55 13.38 -12.15 7.15
C ASP A 55 12.56 -12.04 5.86
N PRO A 56 12.10 -10.82 5.51
CA PRO A 56 11.30 -10.60 4.31
C PRO A 56 12.01 -10.98 3.01
N SER A 57 13.33 -10.77 2.92
CA SER A 57 14.10 -11.16 1.74
C SER A 57 14.07 -12.66 1.51
N ASN A 58 14.31 -13.46 2.55
CA ASN A 58 14.25 -14.91 2.44
C ASN A 58 12.82 -15.42 2.19
N MET A 59 11.81 -14.76 2.75
CA MET A 59 10.41 -15.06 2.46
C MET A 59 10.12 -14.91 0.97
N ILE A 60 10.43 -13.74 0.40
CA ILE A 60 10.17 -13.44 -1.00
C ILE A 60 11.02 -14.34 -1.92
N GLN A 61 12.29 -14.58 -1.59
CA GLN A 61 13.11 -15.53 -2.35
C GLN A 61 12.51 -16.93 -2.34
N THR A 62 11.97 -17.39 -1.19
CA THR A 62 11.28 -18.69 -1.11
C THR A 62 10.06 -18.75 -2.02
N LEU A 63 9.32 -17.66 -2.20
CA LEU A 63 8.22 -17.58 -3.16
C LEU A 63 8.72 -17.63 -4.60
N HIS A 64 9.79 -16.87 -4.90
CA HIS A 64 10.42 -16.87 -6.23
C HIS A 64 10.96 -18.26 -6.60
N ASP A 65 11.54 -19.00 -5.67
CA ASP A 65 12.01 -20.37 -5.87
C ASP A 65 10.86 -21.35 -6.21
N GLU A 66 9.65 -21.01 -5.80
CA GLU A 66 8.40 -21.71 -6.15
C GLU A 66 7.71 -21.10 -7.38
N ASP A 67 8.34 -20.17 -8.10
CA ASP A 67 7.78 -19.45 -9.24
C ASP A 67 6.47 -18.71 -8.89
N VAL A 68 6.48 -18.03 -7.73
CA VAL A 68 5.35 -17.24 -7.21
C VAL A 68 5.81 -15.80 -6.96
N HIS A 69 5.13 -14.85 -7.59
CA HIS A 69 5.36 -13.42 -7.35
C HIS A 69 4.77 -12.96 -6.02
N PHE A 70 5.41 -11.95 -5.42
CA PHE A 70 4.95 -11.35 -4.17
C PHE A 70 4.40 -9.94 -4.39
N MET A 71 3.14 -9.75 -4.05
CA MET A 71 2.46 -8.45 -4.08
C MET A 71 2.15 -8.00 -2.65
N ILE A 72 2.29 -6.71 -2.38
CA ILE A 72 2.01 -6.12 -1.07
C ILE A 72 1.08 -4.92 -1.18
N SER A 73 0.17 -4.77 -0.22
CA SER A 73 -0.72 -3.60 -0.18
C SER A 73 -0.03 -2.39 0.47
N ILE A 74 -0.33 -1.21 -0.07
CA ILE A 74 0.18 0.09 0.38
C ILE A 74 -0.94 1.12 0.37
N TRP A 75 -0.85 2.10 1.27
CA TRP A 75 -1.86 3.15 1.45
C TRP A 75 -1.30 4.56 1.25
N PRO A 76 -2.11 5.52 0.76
CA PRO A 76 -1.72 6.92 0.68
C PRO A 76 -1.77 7.67 2.01
N ASN A 77 -2.58 7.20 2.97
CA ASN A 77 -2.71 7.76 4.31
C ASN A 77 -1.80 7.02 5.29
N MET A 78 -1.30 7.74 6.29
CA MET A 78 -0.33 7.21 7.26
C MET A 78 -0.64 7.77 8.65
N ASP A 79 -0.63 6.91 9.67
CA ASP A 79 -0.79 7.37 11.06
C ASP A 79 0.33 8.35 11.44
N PRO A 80 0.04 9.44 12.18
CA PRO A 80 1.04 10.41 12.62
C PRO A 80 2.21 9.85 13.43
N LYS A 81 2.08 8.65 13.98
CA LYS A 81 3.18 7.95 14.68
C LYS A 81 4.22 7.39 13.71
N CYS A 82 3.82 7.13 12.46
CA CYS A 82 4.70 6.55 11.46
C CYS A 82 5.88 7.45 11.09
N GLU A 83 7.04 6.88 10.93
CA GLU A 83 8.22 7.61 10.42
C GLU A 83 7.98 8.15 9.01
N ASN A 84 7.24 7.41 8.18
CA ASN A 84 6.86 7.86 6.85
C ASN A 84 5.97 9.12 6.89
N HIS A 85 5.02 9.19 7.83
CA HIS A 85 4.20 10.38 8.02
C HIS A 85 5.05 11.58 8.48
N LYS A 86 5.89 11.38 9.50
CA LYS A 86 6.78 12.43 10.04
C LYS A 86 7.66 13.03 8.94
N GLU A 87 8.28 12.17 8.13
CA GLU A 87 9.09 12.61 6.98
C GLU A 87 8.29 13.44 5.98
N MET A 88 7.08 12.99 5.61
CA MET A 88 6.19 13.73 4.70
C MET A 88 5.79 15.09 5.29
N LYS A 89 5.47 15.12 6.59
CA LYS A 89 5.12 16.34 7.31
C LYS A 89 6.26 17.34 7.38
N GLU A 90 7.45 16.90 7.74
CA GLU A 90 8.65 17.74 7.82
C GLU A 90 9.01 18.39 6.46
N LYS A 91 8.75 17.66 5.38
CA LYS A 91 8.97 18.13 4.01
C LYS A 91 7.80 18.92 3.43
N ASN A 92 6.71 19.13 4.20
CA ASN A 92 5.46 19.76 3.74
C ASN A 92 4.84 19.07 2.51
N LEU A 93 4.80 17.74 2.52
CA LEU A 93 4.34 16.90 1.41
C LEU A 93 2.97 16.24 1.67
N LEU A 94 2.34 16.53 2.82
CA LEU A 94 0.96 16.12 3.10
C LEU A 94 -0.02 17.12 2.51
N LEU A 95 -1.25 16.67 2.29
CA LEU A 95 -2.38 17.56 2.03
C LEU A 95 -2.66 18.39 3.28
N PRO A 96 -3.15 19.63 3.16
CA PRO A 96 -3.46 20.47 4.31
C PRO A 96 -4.42 19.78 5.29
N PHE A 97 -4.08 19.80 6.58
CA PHE A 97 -4.89 19.24 7.66
C PHE A 97 -5.25 17.74 7.49
N SER A 98 -4.38 16.98 6.84
CA SER A 98 -4.61 15.58 6.49
C SER A 98 -3.37 14.72 6.76
N ASP A 99 -3.59 13.42 6.95
CA ASP A 99 -2.55 12.40 7.06
C ASP A 99 -2.25 11.71 5.72
N ILE A 100 -2.76 12.29 4.63
CA ILE A 100 -2.62 11.81 3.27
C ILE A 100 -1.53 12.62 2.56
N TYR A 101 -0.62 11.96 1.86
CA TYR A 101 0.38 12.70 1.09
C TYR A 101 -0.21 13.34 -0.17
N ASN A 102 0.35 14.48 -0.59
CA ASN A 102 -0.11 15.20 -1.77
C ASN A 102 0.42 14.54 -3.06
N ALA A 103 -0.22 13.46 -3.49
CA ALA A 103 0.17 12.69 -4.67
C ALA A 103 0.27 13.53 -5.97
N ARG A 104 -0.38 14.69 -6.05
CA ARG A 104 -0.33 15.56 -7.22
C ARG A 104 1.03 16.22 -7.45
N THR A 105 1.79 16.43 -6.39
CA THR A 105 3.13 17.02 -6.51
C THR A 105 4.18 15.95 -6.81
N GLU A 106 5.06 16.23 -7.75
CA GLU A 106 6.14 15.32 -8.11
C GLU A 106 7.06 15.01 -6.91
N GLN A 107 7.33 16.03 -6.09
CA GLN A 107 8.17 15.88 -4.91
C GLN A 107 7.56 14.90 -3.91
N ALA A 108 6.24 14.96 -3.67
CA ALA A 108 5.58 14.03 -2.77
C ALA A 108 5.55 12.61 -3.35
N ARG A 109 5.31 12.45 -4.66
CA ARG A 109 5.39 11.15 -5.31
C ARG A 109 6.79 10.52 -5.20
N LYS A 110 7.84 11.30 -5.45
CA LYS A 110 9.21 10.83 -5.25
C LYS A 110 9.49 10.40 -3.81
N CYS A 111 9.09 11.21 -2.84
CA CYS A 111 9.24 10.85 -1.43
C CYS A 111 8.47 9.58 -1.07
N TYR A 112 7.24 9.42 -1.56
CA TYR A 112 6.42 8.22 -1.36
C TYR A 112 7.11 6.97 -1.92
N TRP A 113 7.66 7.07 -3.13
CA TRP A 113 8.42 5.97 -3.73
C TRP A 113 9.68 5.64 -2.92
N GLU A 114 10.47 6.63 -2.52
CA GLU A 114 11.67 6.39 -1.70
C GLU A 114 11.34 5.70 -0.37
N GLN A 115 10.19 6.00 0.22
CA GLN A 115 9.69 5.29 1.40
C GLN A 115 9.36 3.83 1.07
N ALA A 116 8.63 3.60 -0.03
CA ALA A 116 8.28 2.25 -0.47
C ALA A 116 9.54 1.44 -0.85
N LYS A 117 10.50 2.08 -1.52
CA LYS A 117 11.76 1.47 -1.92
C LYS A 117 12.56 0.98 -0.72
N ARG A 118 12.84 1.85 0.25
CA ARG A 118 13.66 1.49 1.41
C ARG A 118 12.93 0.62 2.43
N GLY A 119 11.60 0.67 2.47
CA GLY A 119 10.83 -0.11 3.45
C GLY A 119 10.35 -1.46 2.93
N LEU A 120 10.16 -1.61 1.63
CA LEU A 120 9.52 -2.78 1.02
C LEU A 120 10.24 -3.29 -0.23
N TYR A 121 10.43 -2.45 -1.25
CA TYR A 121 10.95 -2.88 -2.56
C TYR A 121 12.34 -3.53 -2.49
N GLN A 122 13.22 -3.03 -1.62
CA GLN A 122 14.57 -3.57 -1.43
C GLN A 122 14.60 -5.06 -1.03
N TYR A 123 13.49 -5.59 -0.51
CA TYR A 123 13.38 -6.99 -0.12
C TYR A 123 12.95 -7.93 -1.26
N GLY A 124 12.64 -7.37 -2.45
CA GLY A 124 12.28 -8.14 -3.64
C GLY A 124 10.79 -8.15 -3.98
N VAL A 125 10.00 -7.18 -3.47
CA VAL A 125 8.58 -7.03 -3.82
C VAL A 125 8.41 -6.86 -5.32
N ASP A 126 7.55 -7.66 -5.96
CA ASP A 126 7.32 -7.66 -7.41
C ASP A 126 6.21 -6.68 -7.82
N ALA A 127 5.17 -6.56 -7.00
CA ALA A 127 3.96 -5.82 -7.38
C ALA A 127 3.30 -5.14 -6.17
N TRP A 128 2.41 -4.19 -6.47
CA TRP A 128 1.80 -3.30 -5.50
C TRP A 128 0.28 -3.34 -5.59
N TRP A 129 -0.38 -3.52 -4.45
CA TRP A 129 -1.80 -3.32 -4.29
C TRP A 129 -2.00 -1.92 -3.69
N CYS A 130 -2.27 -0.94 -4.56
CA CYS A 130 -2.49 0.46 -4.15
C CYS A 130 -3.90 0.60 -3.58
N ASP A 131 -4.05 0.26 -2.32
CA ASP A 131 -5.33 0.27 -1.63
C ASP A 131 -5.72 1.68 -1.18
N SER A 132 -7.02 1.89 -0.91
CA SER A 132 -7.56 3.18 -0.45
C SER A 132 -7.17 4.36 -1.36
N SER A 133 -7.15 4.14 -2.66
CA SER A 133 -6.82 5.18 -3.65
C SER A 133 -7.90 6.24 -3.81
N GLU A 134 -9.04 6.07 -3.13
CA GLU A 134 -10.11 7.04 -2.88
C GLU A 134 -10.06 7.58 -1.44
N PRO A 135 -8.99 8.22 -1.01
CA PRO A 135 -8.53 8.34 0.39
C PRO A 135 -9.47 9.09 1.33
N PHE A 136 -10.54 9.68 0.81
CA PHE A 136 -11.51 10.48 1.57
C PHE A 136 -12.84 9.74 1.82
N THR A 137 -12.89 8.43 1.54
CA THR A 137 -14.11 7.65 1.74
C THR A 137 -14.43 7.49 3.22
N PRO A 138 -15.61 7.86 3.70
CA PRO A 138 -15.97 7.75 5.11
C PRO A 138 -16.22 6.32 5.58
N GLU A 139 -16.26 5.34 4.68
CA GLU A 139 -16.60 3.93 4.94
C GLU A 139 -15.72 3.27 5.99
N TRP A 140 -14.45 3.63 6.05
CA TRP A 140 -13.47 3.01 6.94
C TRP A 140 -13.67 3.29 8.42
N SER A 141 -14.49 4.28 8.77
CA SER A 141 -14.75 4.70 10.15
C SER A 141 -16.17 4.42 10.64
N HIS A 142 -17.07 3.97 9.77
CA HIS A 142 -18.48 3.79 10.12
C HIS A 142 -18.86 2.33 10.30
N THR A 143 -19.45 2.04 11.44
CA THR A 143 -20.07 0.74 11.77
C THR A 143 -21.45 0.57 11.11
N GLU A 144 -22.06 1.66 10.65
CA GLU A 144 -23.36 1.66 10.00
C GLU A 144 -23.22 1.99 8.52
N ARG A 145 -23.98 1.29 7.70
CA ARG A 145 -24.00 1.48 6.26
C ARG A 145 -24.74 2.77 5.92
N VAL A 146 -24.00 3.75 5.41
CA VAL A 146 -24.58 5.02 4.95
C VAL A 146 -25.29 4.81 3.61
N GLU A 147 -26.38 5.55 3.38
CA GLU A 147 -27.09 5.53 2.11
C GLU A 147 -26.13 5.99 0.98
N PRO A 148 -26.02 5.23 -0.16
CA PRO A 148 -24.98 5.47 -1.18
C PRO A 148 -24.96 6.89 -1.77
N ALA A 149 -26.09 7.53 -1.92
CA ALA A 149 -26.16 8.89 -2.46
C ALA A 149 -25.56 9.91 -1.49
N LEU A 150 -25.81 9.76 -0.17
CA LEU A 150 -25.24 10.61 0.87
C LEU A 150 -23.73 10.40 0.99
N GLN A 151 -23.28 9.16 0.88
CA GLN A 151 -21.88 8.80 0.89
C GLN A 151 -21.13 9.42 -0.29
N TYR A 152 -21.72 9.38 -1.49
CA TYR A 152 -21.14 10.00 -2.68
C TYR A 152 -21.02 11.52 -2.54
N GLU A 153 -22.04 12.20 -2.04
CA GLU A 153 -22.00 13.65 -1.85
C GLU A 153 -20.99 14.06 -0.78
N GLU A 154 -20.86 13.28 0.29
CA GLU A 154 -19.86 13.52 1.32
C GLU A 154 -18.43 13.32 0.78
N TYR A 155 -18.19 12.24 0.04
CA TYR A 155 -16.91 12.02 -0.63
C TYR A 155 -16.53 13.17 -1.56
N LYS A 156 -17.45 13.55 -2.43
CA LYS A 156 -17.25 14.65 -3.39
C LYS A 156 -16.93 15.97 -2.69
N ARG A 157 -17.66 16.30 -1.64
CA ARG A 157 -17.40 17.50 -0.83
C ARG A 157 -16.02 17.43 -0.17
N THR A 158 -15.71 16.35 0.52
CA THR A 158 -14.45 16.17 1.23
C THR A 158 -13.26 16.18 0.26
N ALA A 159 -13.35 15.45 -0.84
CA ALA A 159 -12.31 15.46 -1.87
C ALA A 159 -12.13 16.85 -2.50
N GLY A 160 -13.23 17.59 -2.72
CA GLY A 160 -13.20 18.97 -3.21
C GLY A 160 -12.49 19.92 -2.24
N ASP A 161 -12.73 19.78 -0.94
CA ASP A 161 -12.10 20.59 0.10
C ASP A 161 -10.56 20.41 0.13
N TYR A 162 -10.08 19.19 -0.11
CA TYR A 162 -8.64 18.87 -0.10
C TYR A 162 -7.93 19.05 -1.44
N LEU A 163 -8.61 18.74 -2.54
CA LEU A 163 -8.00 18.65 -3.87
C LEU A 163 -8.44 19.79 -4.82
N GLY A 164 -9.55 20.43 -4.53
CA GLY A 164 -10.29 21.29 -5.46
C GLY A 164 -11.31 20.49 -6.26
N GLU A 165 -12.48 21.10 -6.56
CA GLU A 165 -13.61 20.43 -7.20
C GLU A 165 -13.28 19.77 -8.54
N GLU A 166 -12.41 20.38 -9.33
CA GLU A 166 -11.97 19.89 -10.64
C GLU A 166 -11.02 18.68 -10.55
N HIS A 167 -10.54 18.34 -9.33
CA HIS A 167 -9.52 17.34 -9.10
C HIS A 167 -9.98 16.19 -8.19
N THR A 168 -11.27 16.11 -7.91
CA THR A 168 -11.84 15.12 -6.98
C THR A 168 -11.62 13.67 -7.41
N ASN A 169 -11.45 13.42 -8.71
CA ASN A 169 -11.31 12.07 -9.28
C ASN A 169 -9.89 11.73 -9.76
N ASP A 170 -8.91 12.61 -9.59
CA ASP A 170 -7.58 12.37 -10.16
C ASP A 170 -6.54 11.84 -9.14
N PHE A 171 -6.90 11.77 -7.86
CA PHE A 171 -5.97 11.34 -6.82
C PHE A 171 -5.42 9.93 -7.07
N ALA A 172 -6.28 8.97 -7.38
CA ALA A 172 -5.89 7.58 -7.67
C ALA A 172 -4.89 7.49 -8.84
N LEU A 173 -5.08 8.32 -9.87
CA LEU A 173 -4.16 8.39 -11.00
C LEU A 173 -2.75 8.83 -10.54
N TYR A 174 -2.66 9.90 -9.74
CA TYR A 174 -1.36 10.39 -9.26
C TYR A 174 -0.73 9.46 -8.22
N HIS A 175 -1.54 8.79 -7.41
CA HIS A 175 -1.04 7.77 -6.47
C HIS A 175 -0.45 6.57 -7.21
N ALA A 176 -1.16 6.01 -8.19
CA ALA A 176 -0.63 4.94 -9.03
C ALA A 176 0.61 5.37 -9.82
N ARG A 177 0.62 6.63 -10.28
CA ARG A 177 1.77 7.23 -10.97
C ARG A 177 3.02 7.30 -10.09
N ALA A 178 2.88 7.55 -8.79
CA ALA A 178 4.02 7.55 -7.86
C ALA A 178 4.76 6.21 -7.87
N ILE A 179 4.03 5.12 -7.85
CA ILE A 179 4.58 3.76 -7.87
C ILE A 179 5.13 3.42 -9.27
N TYR A 180 4.37 3.70 -10.32
CA TYR A 180 4.78 3.41 -11.69
C TYR A 180 6.09 4.14 -12.06
N GLU A 181 6.15 5.46 -11.86
CA GLU A 181 7.35 6.26 -12.17
C GLU A 181 8.53 5.85 -11.28
N GLY A 182 8.25 5.58 -10.00
CA GLY A 182 9.27 5.17 -9.04
C GLY A 182 9.91 3.84 -9.42
N GLN A 183 9.13 2.78 -9.54
CA GLN A 183 9.65 1.46 -9.88
C GLN A 183 10.35 1.44 -11.24
N ARG A 184 9.78 2.10 -12.26
CA ARG A 184 10.41 2.20 -13.58
C ARG A 184 11.75 2.95 -13.56
N SER A 185 11.98 3.83 -12.59
CA SER A 185 13.27 4.50 -12.44
C SER A 185 14.37 3.56 -11.96
N GLU A 186 14.04 2.48 -11.26
CA GLU A 186 14.98 1.47 -10.76
C GLU A 186 15.40 0.47 -11.83
N GLU A 187 14.57 0.23 -12.84
CA GLU A 187 14.83 -0.74 -13.92
C GLU A 187 15.81 -0.23 -14.99
N LYS A 188 16.31 0.98 -14.83
CA LYS A 188 17.28 1.59 -15.75
C LYS A 188 18.73 1.33 -15.30
N GLY A 189 19.05 0.05 -15.16
CA GLY A 189 20.40 -0.44 -14.97
C GLY A 189 20.83 -1.30 -16.15
#